data_bc4591bd7dc587eb75ad6ddeb47f1965
#
_entry.id   bc4591bd7dc587eb75ad6ddeb47f1965
#
_cell.length_a   1.000
_cell.length_b   1.000
_cell.length_c   1.000
_cell.angle_alpha   90.00
_cell.angle_beta   90.00
_cell.angle_gamma   90.00
#
_symmetry.space_group_name_H-M   'P 1'
#
loop_
_entity.id
_entity.type
_entity.pdbx_description
1 polymer ?
#
loop_
_entity_poly.entity_id
_entity_poly.type
_entity_poly.pdbx_seq_one_letter_code
_entity_poly.pdbx_strand_id
1 'polypeptide(L)'
;MTGSREVITGGDFKRMISGAYSEFLLEYENINSQTGAGTLPGTHILRTIGAAVMPLTEAKDDSLGGLSRRVATAAVFGARGNAGVVLAQMFHGIATGLIGKYEATGSEFGKAFQYGILYSQRVMPENHDSPFIFVAKAVAKGAYRAVRDGKPISEILSTAIKAGEDAVEKNGHNDSGAHIMFSFLKGCLKGLDGNFVSPAVSLSLGLGIHKNMPDPRNDRVRPYCVRLRVKNSKANIYEVEQRMKDFSSFSIVERSSGTLDIHLHTDHVGNAIDQALGWGPLHDVKITNMSESHQLPAHDALMKVAALAVARNAAEAQILQDAGASILVSGSEESSPSVSEIVGAAHSDLASSYVLVSSSGDYKLVFRQAKRLLGSRVELVLTESFNDAVAALKKFSAGFSALENANIMRNS
;
A
#
# COMPACT_ATOMS: atom_id res chain seq x y z
N MET A 1 -10.36 -8.29 34.98
CA MET A 1 -9.38 -7.46 35.69
C MET A 1 -8.25 -7.19 34.69
N THR A 2 -8.32 -6.08 33.95
CA THR A 2 -7.25 -5.64 33.06
C THR A 2 -6.19 -4.99 33.91
N GLY A 3 -5.10 -5.72 34.22
CA GLY A 3 -3.97 -5.17 34.94
C GLY A 3 -3.40 -3.97 34.18
N SER A 4 -2.99 -2.95 34.93
CA SER A 4 -2.29 -1.77 34.43
C SER A 4 -1.05 -2.23 33.67
N ARG A 5 -1.08 -2.14 32.31
CA ARG A 5 0.09 -2.48 31.48
C ARG A 5 0.99 -1.29 31.40
N GLU A 6 2.16 -1.40 32.00
CA GLU A 6 3.19 -0.35 31.98
C GLU A 6 3.90 -0.26 30.61
N VAL A 7 3.88 -1.33 29.81
CA VAL A 7 4.53 -1.44 28.50
C VAL A 7 3.61 -2.03 27.44
N ILE A 8 3.85 -1.65 26.20
CA ILE A 8 3.27 -2.24 24.99
C ILE A 8 4.24 -3.30 24.48
N THR A 9 3.77 -4.53 24.39
CA THR A 9 4.51 -5.67 23.82
C THR A 9 4.21 -5.83 22.33
N GLY A 10 5.00 -6.67 21.64
CA GLY A 10 4.68 -7.07 20.27
C GLY A 10 3.32 -7.76 20.13
N GLY A 11 2.91 -8.55 21.15
CA GLY A 11 1.59 -9.17 21.20
C GLY A 11 0.45 -8.14 21.32
N ASP A 12 0.64 -7.07 22.10
CA ASP A 12 -0.30 -5.95 22.17
C ASP A 12 -0.41 -5.25 20.82
N PHE A 13 0.72 -4.99 20.18
CA PHE A 13 0.75 -4.36 18.86
C PHE A 13 0.03 -5.20 17.80
N LYS A 14 0.23 -6.53 17.77
CA LYS A 14 -0.52 -7.45 16.90
C LYS A 14 -2.03 -7.29 17.11
N ARG A 15 -2.49 -7.27 18.37
CA ARG A 15 -3.91 -7.09 18.70
C ARG A 15 -4.44 -5.71 18.27
N MET A 16 -3.66 -4.64 18.52
CA MET A 16 -4.04 -3.29 18.12
C MET A 16 -4.26 -3.18 16.60
N ILE A 17 -3.32 -3.67 15.80
CA ILE A 17 -3.44 -3.59 14.32
C ILE A 17 -4.55 -4.50 13.80
N SER A 18 -4.75 -5.69 14.38
CA SER A 18 -5.87 -6.58 14.04
C SER A 18 -7.22 -5.95 14.40
N GLY A 19 -7.31 -5.29 15.56
CA GLY A 19 -8.50 -4.55 15.97
C GLY A 19 -8.81 -3.37 15.05
N ALA A 20 -7.78 -2.61 14.65
CA ALA A 20 -7.95 -1.54 13.68
C ALA A 20 -8.44 -2.06 12.32
N TYR A 21 -7.92 -3.18 11.83
CA TYR A 21 -8.43 -3.84 10.62
C TYR A 21 -9.91 -4.22 10.77
N SER A 22 -10.28 -4.83 11.90
CA SER A 22 -11.68 -5.22 12.18
C SER A 22 -12.61 -4.01 12.23
N GLU A 23 -12.17 -2.89 12.78
CA GLU A 23 -12.98 -1.66 12.81
C GLU A 23 -13.19 -1.10 11.41
N PHE A 24 -12.15 -1.07 10.58
CA PHE A 24 -12.30 -0.62 9.20
C PHE A 24 -13.19 -1.53 8.35
N LEU A 25 -13.25 -2.84 8.64
CA LEU A 25 -14.22 -3.74 8.01
C LEU A 25 -15.67 -3.32 8.27
N LEU A 26 -15.95 -2.69 9.41
CA LEU A 26 -17.29 -2.21 9.77
C LEU A 26 -17.57 -0.81 9.23
N GLU A 27 -16.54 0.04 9.11
CA GLU A 27 -16.71 1.47 8.90
C GLU A 27 -16.37 1.94 7.48
N TYR A 28 -15.78 1.10 6.60
CA TYR A 28 -15.26 1.57 5.31
C TYR A 28 -16.34 2.15 4.38
N GLU A 29 -17.57 1.57 4.37
CA GLU A 29 -18.68 2.09 3.58
C GLU A 29 -19.16 3.43 4.11
N ASN A 30 -19.23 3.57 5.45
CA ASN A 30 -19.60 4.81 6.11
C ASN A 30 -18.57 5.92 5.82
N ILE A 31 -17.26 5.60 5.83
CA ILE A 31 -16.20 6.54 5.44
C ILE A 31 -16.34 6.94 3.97
N ASN A 32 -16.63 5.99 3.07
CA ASN A 32 -16.84 6.28 1.66
C ASN A 32 -18.04 7.20 1.42
N SER A 33 -19.13 7.04 2.18
CA SER A 33 -20.34 7.85 2.03
C SER A 33 -20.16 9.35 2.36
N GLN A 34 -19.08 9.68 3.09
CA GLN A 34 -18.73 11.06 3.46
C GLN A 34 -17.94 11.81 2.37
N THR A 35 -17.64 11.15 1.26
CA THR A 35 -16.84 11.73 0.16
C THR A 35 -17.66 11.84 -1.12
N GLY A 36 -17.21 12.70 -2.03
CA GLY A 36 -17.86 12.85 -3.33
C GLY A 36 -17.76 11.60 -4.20
N ALA A 37 -18.64 11.51 -5.19
CA ALA A 37 -18.66 10.36 -6.12
C ALA A 37 -17.29 10.12 -6.78
N GLY A 38 -16.84 8.87 -6.77
CA GLY A 38 -15.60 8.46 -7.42
C GLY A 38 -14.37 8.44 -6.50
N THR A 39 -14.49 8.89 -5.24
CA THR A 39 -13.43 8.72 -4.22
C THR A 39 -13.87 7.70 -3.17
N LEU A 40 -13.03 6.72 -2.89
CA LEU A 40 -13.34 5.61 -1.97
C LEU A 40 -12.27 5.48 -0.87
N PRO A 41 -12.10 6.52 -0.02
CA PRO A 41 -11.02 6.52 0.97
C PRO A 41 -11.17 5.38 2.00
N GLY A 42 -12.39 5.00 2.36
CA GLY A 42 -12.65 3.88 3.26
C GLY A 42 -12.17 2.55 2.68
N THR A 43 -12.48 2.29 1.41
CA THR A 43 -11.98 1.09 0.70
C THR A 43 -10.46 1.11 0.59
N HIS A 44 -9.86 2.25 0.25
CA HIS A 44 -8.41 2.39 0.14
C HIS A 44 -7.71 2.13 1.49
N ILE A 45 -8.26 2.66 2.59
CA ILE A 45 -7.75 2.42 3.94
C ILE A 45 -7.89 0.95 4.33
N LEU A 46 -9.07 0.36 4.12
CA LEU A 46 -9.33 -1.03 4.44
C LEU A 46 -8.32 -1.96 3.76
N ARG A 47 -8.08 -1.76 2.46
CA ARG A 47 -7.11 -2.56 1.70
C ARG A 47 -5.67 -2.29 2.13
N THR A 48 -5.33 -1.06 2.48
CA THR A 48 -4.00 -0.71 2.98
C THR A 48 -3.72 -1.37 4.33
N ILE A 49 -4.67 -1.32 5.27
CA ILE A 49 -4.50 -1.96 6.58
C ILE A 49 -4.60 -3.49 6.48
N GLY A 50 -5.37 -4.01 5.49
CA GLY A 50 -5.39 -5.42 5.14
C GLY A 50 -4.00 -5.92 4.75
N ALA A 51 -3.30 -5.18 3.89
CA ALA A 51 -1.89 -5.48 3.57
C ALA A 51 -0.99 -5.41 4.81
N ALA A 52 -1.19 -4.40 5.67
CA ALA A 52 -0.40 -4.18 6.88
C ALA A 52 -0.55 -5.28 7.94
N VAL A 53 -1.75 -5.88 8.08
CA VAL A 53 -2.04 -6.90 9.08
C VAL A 53 -1.53 -8.29 8.67
N MET A 54 -1.43 -8.57 7.38
CA MET A 54 -1.06 -9.89 6.87
C MET A 54 0.27 -10.44 7.41
N PRO A 55 1.37 -9.67 7.47
CA PRO A 55 2.63 -10.16 8.02
C PRO A 55 2.55 -10.54 9.51
N LEU A 56 1.56 -10.05 10.24
CA LEU A 56 1.39 -10.37 11.65
C LEU A 56 0.81 -11.76 11.88
N THR A 57 0.07 -12.32 10.91
CA THR A 57 -0.53 -13.65 11.00
C THR A 57 0.51 -14.77 11.00
N GLU A 58 1.68 -14.53 10.39
CA GLU A 58 2.75 -15.49 10.22
C GLU A 58 4.04 -15.14 11.01
N ALA A 59 4.02 -14.00 11.72
CA ALA A 59 5.21 -13.51 12.41
C ALA A 59 5.57 -14.40 13.60
N LYS A 60 6.76 -14.99 13.58
CA LYS A 60 7.37 -15.72 14.68
C LYS A 60 8.10 -14.81 15.68
N ASP A 61 8.53 -13.62 15.22
CA ASP A 61 9.18 -12.61 16.03
C ASP A 61 8.09 -11.81 16.77
N ASP A 62 8.28 -11.62 18.08
CA ASP A 62 7.37 -10.85 18.93
C ASP A 62 7.98 -9.51 19.38
N SER A 63 9.14 -9.10 18.83
CA SER A 63 9.71 -7.79 19.11
C SER A 63 8.84 -6.68 18.50
N LEU A 64 8.51 -5.67 19.30
CA LEU A 64 7.67 -4.55 18.88
C LEU A 64 8.26 -3.82 17.67
N GLY A 65 9.57 -3.55 17.67
CA GLY A 65 10.26 -2.91 16.56
C GLY A 65 10.30 -3.75 15.28
N GLY A 66 10.48 -5.08 15.41
CA GLY A 66 10.44 -6.00 14.28
C GLY A 66 9.07 -6.07 13.64
N LEU A 67 8.02 -6.21 14.46
CA LEU A 67 6.63 -6.26 13.99
C LEU A 67 6.19 -4.94 13.38
N SER A 68 6.50 -3.80 14.01
CA SER A 68 6.14 -2.47 13.48
C SER A 68 6.80 -2.20 12.12
N ARG A 69 8.05 -2.65 11.92
CA ARG A 69 8.73 -2.55 10.63
C ARG A 69 8.06 -3.40 9.56
N ARG A 70 7.63 -4.64 9.88
CA ARG A 70 6.89 -5.51 8.94
C ARG A 70 5.57 -4.89 8.53
N VAL A 71 4.80 -4.39 9.49
CA VAL A 71 3.53 -3.67 9.26
C VAL A 71 3.76 -2.45 8.36
N ALA A 72 4.76 -1.63 8.67
CA ALA A 72 5.07 -0.43 7.91
C ALA A 72 5.47 -0.74 6.46
N THR A 73 6.35 -1.73 6.26
CA THR A 73 6.75 -2.16 4.92
C THR A 73 5.55 -2.63 4.11
N ALA A 74 4.73 -3.52 4.68
CA ALA A 74 3.55 -4.04 4.02
C ALA A 74 2.52 -2.93 3.71
N ALA A 75 2.31 -2.00 4.66
CA ALA A 75 1.44 -0.85 4.45
C ALA A 75 1.93 0.06 3.30
N VAL A 76 3.24 0.34 3.23
CA VAL A 76 3.82 1.21 2.17
C VAL A 76 3.63 0.58 0.79
N PHE A 77 3.89 -0.70 0.63
CA PHE A 77 3.72 -1.39 -0.64
C PHE A 77 2.25 -1.65 -1.00
N GLY A 78 1.42 -1.95 0.01
CA GLY A 78 -0.01 -2.17 -0.15
C GLY A 78 -0.85 -0.89 -0.19
N ALA A 79 -0.24 0.28 -0.04
CA ALA A 79 -0.97 1.55 0.02
C ALA A 79 -1.76 1.83 -1.25
N ARG A 80 -3.06 2.16 -1.08
CA ARG A 80 -3.99 2.47 -2.17
C ARG A 80 -4.59 3.85 -1.96
N GLY A 81 -4.69 4.63 -3.03
CA GLY A 81 -5.19 5.99 -2.99
C GLY A 81 -4.40 6.91 -2.06
N ASN A 82 -4.77 8.17 -2.01
CA ASN A 82 -4.10 9.16 -1.16
C ASN A 82 -4.23 8.83 0.33
N ALA A 83 -5.43 8.43 0.77
CA ALA A 83 -5.69 8.10 2.17
C ALA A 83 -4.83 6.91 2.66
N GLY A 84 -4.70 5.86 1.83
CA GLY A 84 -3.85 4.70 2.15
C GLY A 84 -2.38 5.07 2.27
N VAL A 85 -1.86 5.93 1.39
CA VAL A 85 -0.46 6.40 1.47
C VAL A 85 -0.22 7.19 2.76
N VAL A 86 -1.16 8.04 3.17
CA VAL A 86 -1.06 8.81 4.44
C VAL A 86 -1.00 7.87 5.63
N LEU A 87 -1.89 6.86 5.70
CA LEU A 87 -1.87 5.84 6.76
C LEU A 87 -0.58 5.01 6.73
N ALA A 88 -0.12 4.60 5.56
CA ALA A 88 1.12 3.84 5.42
C ALA A 88 2.35 4.64 5.91
N GLN A 89 2.39 5.94 5.65
CA GLN A 89 3.44 6.82 6.17
C GLN A 89 3.34 7.01 7.69
N MET A 90 2.14 6.98 8.26
CA MET A 90 1.98 6.95 9.71
C MET A 90 2.61 5.68 10.30
N PHE A 91 2.35 4.50 9.74
CA PHE A 91 3.01 3.26 10.17
C PHE A 91 4.53 3.32 10.01
N HIS A 92 5.00 3.91 8.91
CA HIS A 92 6.44 4.06 8.68
C HIS A 92 7.12 4.94 9.74
N GLY A 93 6.48 6.06 10.12
CA GLY A 93 6.96 6.91 11.21
C GLY A 93 6.93 6.21 12.56
N ILE A 94 5.84 5.49 12.89
CA ILE A 94 5.75 4.70 14.12
C ILE A 94 6.87 3.66 14.18
N ALA A 95 7.09 2.92 13.11
CA ALA A 95 8.16 1.91 13.04
C ALA A 95 9.55 2.53 13.22
N THR A 96 9.78 3.73 12.65
CA THR A 96 11.03 4.48 12.83
C THR A 96 11.26 4.82 14.31
N GLY A 97 10.21 5.24 15.03
CA GLY A 97 10.28 5.54 16.47
C GLY A 97 10.47 4.30 17.36
N LEU A 98 10.17 3.10 16.85
CA LEU A 98 10.26 1.83 17.58
C LEU A 98 11.47 0.97 17.19
N ILE A 99 12.39 1.49 16.38
CA ILE A 99 13.60 0.74 15.95
C ILE A 99 14.35 0.19 17.16
N GLY A 100 14.64 -1.12 17.13
CA GLY A 100 15.41 -1.83 18.17
C GLY A 100 14.65 -2.07 19.49
N LYS A 101 13.36 -1.71 19.58
CA LYS A 101 12.55 -1.93 20.78
C LYS A 101 11.97 -3.34 20.78
N TYR A 102 12.17 -4.08 21.88
CA TYR A 102 11.46 -5.33 22.13
C TYR A 102 10.03 -5.03 22.63
N GLU A 103 9.90 -4.07 23.51
CA GLU A 103 8.67 -3.50 24.07
C GLU A 103 8.85 -1.99 24.24
N ALA A 104 7.78 -1.23 24.48
CA ALA A 104 7.83 0.21 24.68
C ALA A 104 6.91 0.66 25.80
N THR A 105 7.37 1.61 26.61
CA THR A 105 6.52 2.35 27.54
C THR A 105 5.49 3.21 26.80
N GLY A 106 4.41 3.61 27.47
CA GLY A 106 3.44 4.55 26.88
C GLY A 106 4.08 5.84 26.37
N SER A 107 5.14 6.34 27.05
CA SER A 107 5.89 7.52 26.60
C SER A 107 6.66 7.26 25.30
N GLU A 108 7.34 6.14 25.18
CA GLU A 108 8.09 5.76 23.98
C GLU A 108 7.16 5.51 22.80
N PHE A 109 6.04 4.82 23.03
CA PHE A 109 5.03 4.60 21.99
C PHE A 109 4.37 5.91 21.56
N GLY A 110 4.08 6.82 22.51
CA GLY A 110 3.57 8.16 22.20
C GLY A 110 4.53 8.97 21.33
N LYS A 111 5.84 8.90 21.59
CA LYS A 111 6.87 9.51 20.71
C LYS A 111 6.86 8.87 19.33
N ALA A 112 6.78 7.54 19.24
CA ALA A 112 6.68 6.84 17.96
C ALA A 112 5.43 7.27 17.19
N PHE A 113 4.29 7.43 17.84
CA PHE A 113 3.08 7.96 17.22
C PHE A 113 3.26 9.39 16.68
N GLN A 114 3.97 10.26 17.41
CA GLN A 114 4.32 11.61 16.93
C GLN A 114 5.19 11.55 15.65
N TYR A 115 6.14 10.61 15.56
CA TYR A 115 6.85 10.35 14.30
C TYR A 115 5.89 9.93 13.18
N GLY A 116 4.89 9.10 13.49
CA GLY A 116 3.85 8.73 12.54
C GLY A 116 3.12 9.94 11.97
N ILE A 117 2.69 10.87 12.83
CA ILE A 117 2.04 12.12 12.41
C ILE A 117 2.97 12.95 11.52
N LEU A 118 4.23 13.10 11.91
CA LEU A 118 5.20 13.86 11.14
C LEU A 118 5.42 13.29 9.73
N TYR A 119 5.52 11.97 9.62
CA TYR A 119 5.69 11.31 8.32
C TYR A 119 4.45 11.44 7.44
N SER A 120 3.24 11.34 8.02
CA SER A 120 1.98 11.59 7.31
C SER A 120 1.90 13.03 6.79
N GLN A 121 2.30 14.02 7.58
CA GLN A 121 2.33 15.44 7.14
C GLN A 121 3.28 15.67 5.96
N ARG A 122 4.44 15.03 5.95
CA ARG A 122 5.45 15.21 4.89
C ARG A 122 4.98 14.76 3.50
N VAL A 123 4.02 13.86 3.41
CA VAL A 123 3.48 13.42 2.12
C VAL A 123 2.31 14.25 1.64
N MET A 124 1.77 15.13 2.49
CA MET A 124 0.68 16.07 2.19
C MET A 124 1.16 17.54 2.28
N PRO A 125 2.11 17.98 1.42
CA PRO A 125 2.71 19.31 1.54
C PRO A 125 1.69 20.46 1.37
N GLU A 126 0.61 20.22 0.62
CA GLU A 126 -0.43 21.23 0.33
C GLU A 126 -1.54 21.24 1.39
N ASN A 127 -1.63 20.21 2.25
CA ASN A 127 -2.69 20.02 3.24
C ASN A 127 -2.15 19.74 4.64
N HIS A 128 -1.23 20.59 5.14
CA HIS A 128 -0.68 20.45 6.49
C HIS A 128 -1.73 20.47 7.61
N ASP A 129 -2.90 21.04 7.34
CA ASP A 129 -4.02 21.15 8.29
C ASP A 129 -5.24 20.29 7.85
N SER A 130 -5.00 19.20 7.12
CA SER A 130 -6.07 18.26 6.81
C SER A 130 -6.74 17.77 8.09
N PRO A 131 -8.06 17.48 8.08
CA PRO A 131 -8.79 16.98 9.25
C PRO A 131 -8.15 15.75 9.88
N PHE A 132 -7.60 14.82 9.07
CA PHE A 132 -6.82 13.70 9.57
C PHE A 132 -5.64 14.15 10.47
N ILE A 133 -4.82 15.10 9.99
CA ILE A 133 -3.67 15.62 10.75
C ILE A 133 -4.11 16.45 11.94
N PHE A 134 -5.17 17.25 11.79
CA PHE A 134 -5.74 18.03 12.86
C PHE A 134 -6.16 17.13 14.04
N VAL A 135 -6.92 16.07 13.77
CA VAL A 135 -7.34 15.10 14.79
C VAL A 135 -6.13 14.37 15.37
N ALA A 136 -5.17 13.93 14.54
CA ALA A 136 -3.97 13.24 14.98
C ALA A 136 -3.15 14.10 15.99
N LYS A 137 -3.03 15.42 15.75
CA LYS A 137 -2.37 16.35 16.68
C LYS A 137 -3.12 16.46 18.01
N ALA A 138 -4.45 16.56 17.97
CA ALA A 138 -5.28 16.62 19.19
C ALA A 138 -5.18 15.32 20.00
N VAL A 139 -5.25 14.18 19.34
CA VAL A 139 -5.04 12.83 19.89
C VAL A 139 -3.66 12.73 20.56
N ALA A 140 -2.59 13.14 19.88
CA ALA A 140 -1.23 13.11 20.45
C ALA A 140 -1.11 13.97 21.70
N LYS A 141 -1.76 15.14 21.74
CA LYS A 141 -1.80 16.02 22.92
C LYS A 141 -2.57 15.38 24.09
N GLY A 142 -3.67 14.69 23.80
CA GLY A 142 -4.43 13.93 24.80
C GLY A 142 -3.61 12.78 25.36
N ALA A 143 -3.00 11.97 24.48
CA ALA A 143 -2.12 10.87 24.87
C ALA A 143 -0.95 11.34 25.75
N TYR A 144 -0.28 12.44 25.38
CA TYR A 144 0.83 13.00 26.16
C TYR A 144 0.42 13.36 27.60
N ARG A 145 -0.76 13.96 27.80
CA ARG A 145 -1.28 14.28 29.12
C ARG A 145 -1.51 13.01 29.95
N ALA A 146 -2.19 12.01 29.37
CA ALA A 146 -2.47 10.75 30.05
C ALA A 146 -1.18 9.98 30.43
N VAL A 147 -0.16 9.99 29.55
CA VAL A 147 1.17 9.42 29.84
C VAL A 147 1.83 10.13 31.02
N ARG A 148 1.81 11.47 31.02
CA ARG A 148 2.39 12.26 32.12
C ARG A 148 1.70 11.96 33.47
N ASP A 149 0.39 11.70 33.40
CA ASP A 149 -0.41 11.40 34.60
C ASP A 149 -0.31 9.91 35.00
N GLY A 150 0.59 9.12 34.37
CA GLY A 150 0.86 7.72 34.71
C GLY A 150 -0.29 6.74 34.39
N LYS A 151 -1.14 7.07 33.42
CA LYS A 151 -2.29 6.25 33.05
C LYS A 151 -1.89 4.96 32.34
N PRO A 152 -2.63 3.85 32.51
CA PRO A 152 -2.44 2.63 31.75
C PRO A 152 -2.75 2.85 30.26
N ILE A 153 -2.22 1.99 29.36
CA ILE A 153 -2.27 2.18 27.92
C ILE A 153 -3.71 2.28 27.38
N SER A 154 -4.64 1.51 27.90
CA SER A 154 -6.06 1.60 27.51
C SER A 154 -6.67 2.97 27.86
N GLU A 155 -6.34 3.53 29.03
CA GLU A 155 -6.77 4.86 29.41
C GLU A 155 -6.05 5.96 28.63
N ILE A 156 -4.77 5.76 28.23
CA ILE A 156 -4.05 6.67 27.34
C ILE A 156 -4.78 6.76 26.00
N LEU A 157 -5.15 5.62 25.39
CA LEU A 157 -5.88 5.58 24.12
C LEU A 157 -7.27 6.21 24.24
N SER A 158 -8.02 5.88 25.28
CA SER A 158 -9.37 6.44 25.53
C SER A 158 -9.31 7.96 25.69
N THR A 159 -8.34 8.46 26.48
CA THR A 159 -8.12 9.91 26.69
C THR A 159 -7.71 10.60 25.41
N ALA A 160 -6.88 9.94 24.59
CA ALA A 160 -6.44 10.43 23.30
C ALA A 160 -7.61 10.56 22.31
N ILE A 161 -8.47 9.52 22.21
CA ILE A 161 -9.67 9.53 21.38
C ILE A 161 -10.59 10.68 21.79
N LYS A 162 -10.88 10.80 23.09
CA LYS A 162 -11.73 11.87 23.62
C LYS A 162 -11.18 13.25 23.30
N ALA A 163 -9.87 13.47 23.43
CA ALA A 163 -9.24 14.75 23.08
C ALA A 163 -9.38 15.10 21.58
N GLY A 164 -9.37 14.08 20.71
CA GLY A 164 -9.66 14.24 19.30
C GLY A 164 -11.13 14.60 19.04
N GLU A 165 -12.07 13.88 19.67
CA GLU A 165 -13.52 14.12 19.55
C GLU A 165 -13.88 15.55 20.02
N ASP A 166 -13.39 15.97 21.20
CA ASP A 166 -13.57 17.33 21.73
C ASP A 166 -13.02 18.41 20.76
N ALA A 167 -11.93 18.12 20.08
CA ALA A 167 -11.33 19.05 19.14
C ALA A 167 -12.17 19.16 17.84
N VAL A 168 -12.71 18.07 17.36
CA VAL A 168 -13.62 18.04 16.19
C VAL A 168 -14.92 18.76 16.49
N GLU A 169 -15.53 18.51 17.67
CA GLU A 169 -16.75 19.16 18.09
C GLU A 169 -16.61 20.69 18.14
N LYS A 170 -15.46 21.18 18.66
CA LYS A 170 -15.20 22.63 18.76
C LYS A 170 -14.92 23.32 17.43
N ASN A 171 -14.36 22.61 16.45
CA ASN A 171 -13.84 23.21 15.21
C ASN A 171 -14.62 22.77 13.94
N GLY A 172 -15.57 21.86 14.05
CA GLY A 172 -16.41 21.42 12.93
C GLY A 172 -15.71 20.55 11.87
N HIS A 173 -14.52 20.02 12.17
CA HIS A 173 -13.75 19.17 11.25
C HIS A 173 -14.21 17.72 11.27
N ASN A 174 -15.50 17.45 11.03
CA ASN A 174 -16.05 16.10 10.99
C ASN A 174 -16.18 15.62 9.55
N ASP A 175 -15.09 15.09 9.00
CA ASP A 175 -15.04 14.55 7.65
C ASP A 175 -14.42 13.13 7.63
N SER A 176 -14.26 12.55 6.44
CA SER A 176 -13.69 11.22 6.25
C SER A 176 -12.29 11.08 6.84
N GLY A 177 -11.46 12.13 6.85
CA GLY A 177 -10.12 12.10 7.44
C GLY A 177 -10.15 11.96 8.97
N ALA A 178 -11.03 12.70 9.65
CA ALA A 178 -11.27 12.58 11.08
C ALA A 178 -11.82 11.18 11.41
N HIS A 179 -12.79 10.71 10.65
CA HIS A 179 -13.39 9.39 10.83
C HIS A 179 -12.36 8.26 10.69
N ILE A 180 -11.47 8.33 9.71
CA ILE A 180 -10.37 7.38 9.53
C ILE A 180 -9.49 7.33 10.79
N MET A 181 -9.10 8.48 11.35
CA MET A 181 -8.27 8.50 12.55
C MET A 181 -8.97 7.89 13.76
N PHE A 182 -10.27 8.20 13.94
CA PHE A 182 -11.04 7.63 15.05
C PHE A 182 -11.25 6.12 14.90
N SER A 183 -11.60 5.64 13.71
CA SER A 183 -11.75 4.21 13.44
C SER A 183 -10.45 3.45 13.71
N PHE A 184 -9.31 4.01 13.28
CA PHE A 184 -8.01 3.44 13.60
C PHE A 184 -7.77 3.29 15.11
N LEU A 185 -7.95 4.36 15.87
CA LEU A 185 -7.67 4.37 17.31
C LEU A 185 -8.68 3.54 18.11
N LYS A 186 -9.98 3.63 17.77
CA LYS A 186 -11.05 2.82 18.39
C LYS A 186 -10.78 1.33 18.13
N GLY A 187 -10.39 0.98 16.92
CA GLY A 187 -10.01 -0.39 16.59
C GLY A 187 -8.78 -0.86 17.37
N CYS A 188 -7.74 -0.03 17.52
CA CYS A 188 -6.58 -0.34 18.35
C CYS A 188 -6.99 -0.60 19.82
N LEU A 189 -7.87 0.21 20.38
CA LEU A 189 -8.37 0.05 21.74
C LEU A 189 -9.16 -1.27 21.90
N LYS A 190 -10.13 -1.53 21.00
CA LYS A 190 -10.89 -2.79 20.97
C LYS A 190 -9.96 -4.00 20.84
N GLY A 191 -8.91 -3.89 20.04
CA GLY A 191 -7.88 -4.92 19.86
C GLY A 191 -7.12 -5.24 21.15
N LEU A 192 -6.75 -4.22 21.94
CA LEU A 192 -6.11 -4.41 23.24
C LEU A 192 -7.02 -5.15 24.23
N ASP A 193 -8.32 -4.89 24.19
CA ASP A 193 -9.33 -5.54 25.03
C ASP A 193 -9.69 -6.96 24.54
N GLY A 194 -9.11 -7.40 23.42
CA GLY A 194 -9.38 -8.71 22.81
C GLY A 194 -10.67 -8.75 21.97
N ASN A 195 -11.32 -7.60 21.75
CA ASN A 195 -12.55 -7.48 20.98
C ASN A 195 -12.26 -7.22 19.50
N PHE A 196 -11.79 -8.23 18.79
CA PHE A 196 -11.55 -8.16 17.35
C PHE A 196 -11.70 -9.53 16.70
N VAL A 197 -12.03 -9.54 15.41
CA VAL A 197 -11.99 -10.76 14.60
C VAL A 197 -10.56 -10.96 14.12
N SER A 198 -9.95 -12.09 14.48
CA SER A 198 -8.61 -12.42 13.97
C SER A 198 -8.65 -12.49 12.44
N PRO A 199 -7.75 -11.79 11.73
CA PRO A 199 -7.68 -11.89 10.28
C PRO A 199 -7.53 -13.32 9.77
N ALA A 200 -6.77 -14.16 10.49
CA ALA A 200 -6.63 -15.57 10.17
C ALA A 200 -7.94 -16.36 10.34
N VAL A 201 -8.76 -16.01 11.32
CA VAL A 201 -10.07 -16.67 11.58
C VAL A 201 -11.10 -16.22 10.54
N SER A 202 -11.17 -14.95 10.19
CA SER A 202 -12.08 -14.48 9.16
C SER A 202 -11.79 -15.11 7.79
N LEU A 203 -10.52 -15.41 7.52
CA LEU A 203 -10.08 -16.12 6.31
C LEU A 203 -10.42 -17.62 6.35
N SER A 204 -10.25 -18.28 7.50
CA SER A 204 -10.45 -19.74 7.63
C SER A 204 -11.92 -20.13 7.67
N LEU A 205 -12.79 -19.28 8.20
CA LEU A 205 -14.21 -19.58 8.36
C LEU A 205 -15.05 -19.29 7.13
N GLY A 206 -14.45 -18.71 6.06
CA GLY A 206 -15.21 -18.32 4.86
C GLY A 206 -16.38 -17.37 5.21
N LEU A 207 -16.31 -16.73 6.36
CA LEU A 207 -17.26 -15.73 6.80
C LEU A 207 -17.15 -14.49 5.92
N GLY A 208 -17.49 -14.69 4.63
CA GLY A 208 -17.88 -13.61 3.75
C GLY A 208 -19.13 -12.97 4.29
N ILE A 209 -19.00 -12.10 5.26
CA ILE A 209 -20.11 -11.40 5.89
C ILE A 209 -20.84 -10.53 4.86
N HIS A 210 -20.21 -10.20 3.75
CA HIS A 210 -20.87 -9.62 2.56
C HIS A 210 -20.17 -10.09 1.28
N LYS A 211 -20.93 -10.38 0.22
CA LYS A 211 -20.46 -10.78 -1.11
C LYS A 211 -19.44 -9.81 -1.75
N ASN A 212 -19.27 -8.62 -1.20
CA ASN A 212 -18.42 -7.54 -1.72
C ASN A 212 -17.25 -7.18 -0.79
N MET A 213 -16.99 -7.95 0.27
CA MET A 213 -15.82 -7.65 1.13
C MET A 213 -14.52 -7.94 0.39
N PRO A 214 -13.57 -6.99 0.39
CA PRO A 214 -12.26 -7.24 -0.17
C PRO A 214 -11.58 -8.39 0.59
N ASP A 215 -11.15 -9.41 -0.14
CA ASP A 215 -10.37 -10.51 0.44
C ASP A 215 -8.97 -9.99 0.81
N PRO A 216 -8.60 -9.95 2.10
CA PRO A 216 -7.29 -9.45 2.52
C PRO A 216 -6.12 -10.26 1.95
N ARG A 217 -6.35 -11.49 1.46
CA ARG A 217 -5.32 -12.27 0.75
C ARG A 217 -4.91 -11.59 -0.55
N ASN A 218 -5.81 -10.85 -1.20
CA ASN A 218 -5.52 -10.10 -2.42
C ASN A 218 -4.70 -8.82 -2.14
N ASP A 219 -4.68 -8.37 -0.89
CA ASP A 219 -3.93 -7.20 -0.46
C ASP A 219 -2.57 -7.57 0.14
N ARG A 220 -2.22 -8.86 0.14
CA ARG A 220 -0.93 -9.35 0.65
C ARG A 220 0.21 -8.76 -0.19
N VAL A 221 1.10 -8.04 0.48
CA VAL A 221 2.30 -7.51 -0.15
C VAL A 221 3.28 -8.64 -0.42
N ARG A 222 3.69 -8.77 -1.66
CA ARG A 222 4.62 -9.81 -2.12
C ARG A 222 5.94 -9.15 -2.51
N PRO A 223 6.94 -9.18 -1.61
CA PRO A 223 8.11 -8.31 -1.69
C PRO A 223 9.14 -8.72 -2.73
N TYR A 224 9.02 -9.90 -3.33
CA TYR A 224 10.00 -10.39 -4.30
C TYR A 224 9.46 -10.30 -5.72
N CYS A 225 10.20 -9.60 -6.58
CA CYS A 225 10.07 -9.70 -8.02
C CYS A 225 10.91 -10.89 -8.52
N VAL A 226 10.28 -11.84 -9.19
CA VAL A 226 10.92 -13.03 -9.74
C VAL A 226 10.74 -13.01 -11.25
N ARG A 227 11.84 -13.15 -11.97
CA ARG A 227 11.85 -13.35 -13.43
C ARG A 227 12.45 -14.72 -13.72
N LEU A 228 11.74 -15.48 -14.54
CA LEU A 228 12.10 -16.83 -14.93
C LEU A 228 11.97 -16.96 -16.44
N ARG A 229 12.96 -17.57 -17.05
CA ARG A 229 12.89 -17.97 -18.46
C ARG A 229 12.88 -19.50 -18.53
N VAL A 230 11.84 -20.07 -19.13
CA VAL A 230 11.70 -21.52 -19.30
C VAL A 230 11.86 -21.83 -20.78
N LYS A 231 12.91 -22.55 -21.15
CA LYS A 231 13.18 -22.94 -22.55
C LYS A 231 12.48 -24.25 -22.91
N ASN A 232 12.13 -24.36 -24.19
CA ASN A 232 11.49 -25.56 -24.78
C ASN A 232 10.18 -25.95 -24.07
N SER A 233 9.46 -24.99 -23.53
CA SER A 233 8.22 -25.23 -22.82
C SER A 233 7.07 -25.49 -23.80
N LYS A 234 6.31 -26.57 -23.54
CA LYS A 234 5.05 -26.89 -24.21
C LYS A 234 3.82 -26.48 -23.40
N ALA A 235 4.00 -25.93 -22.19
CA ALA A 235 2.91 -25.57 -21.31
C ALA A 235 2.02 -24.47 -21.93
N ASN A 236 0.72 -24.54 -21.69
CA ASN A 236 -0.21 -23.51 -22.15
C ASN A 236 -0.04 -22.23 -21.32
N ILE A 237 0.05 -21.06 -21.97
CA ILE A 237 0.20 -19.76 -21.30
C ILE A 237 -0.91 -19.54 -20.27
N TYR A 238 -2.15 -19.83 -20.62
CA TYR A 238 -3.29 -19.66 -19.72
C TYR A 238 -3.16 -20.52 -18.46
N GLU A 239 -2.73 -21.78 -18.59
CA GLU A 239 -2.48 -22.68 -17.45
C GLU A 239 -1.35 -22.14 -16.56
N VAL A 240 -0.27 -21.64 -17.18
CA VAL A 240 0.85 -21.01 -16.46
C VAL A 240 0.37 -19.80 -15.69
N GLU A 241 -0.39 -18.89 -16.30
CA GLU A 241 -0.95 -17.71 -15.63
C GLU A 241 -1.86 -18.09 -14.46
N GLN A 242 -2.75 -19.08 -14.63
CA GLN A 242 -3.64 -19.52 -13.54
C GLN A 242 -2.84 -20.09 -12.36
N ARG A 243 -1.85 -20.92 -12.63
CA ARG A 243 -0.98 -21.49 -11.59
C ARG A 243 -0.18 -20.41 -10.85
N MET A 244 0.30 -19.39 -11.59
CA MET A 244 1.06 -18.29 -10.96
C MET A 244 0.18 -17.40 -10.08
N LYS A 245 -1.12 -17.25 -10.37
CA LYS A 245 -2.07 -16.48 -9.54
C LYS A 245 -2.25 -17.06 -8.13
N ASP A 246 -2.07 -18.35 -7.94
CA ASP A 246 -2.24 -18.99 -6.63
C ASP A 246 -1.28 -18.43 -5.55
N PHE A 247 -0.11 -17.94 -5.98
CA PHE A 247 0.94 -17.44 -5.07
C PHE A 247 1.59 -16.13 -5.50
N SER A 248 1.04 -15.45 -6.51
CA SER A 248 1.51 -14.14 -6.97
C SER A 248 0.39 -13.10 -6.90
N SER A 249 0.77 -11.86 -6.58
CA SER A 249 -0.14 -10.71 -6.67
C SER A 249 -0.16 -10.08 -8.06
N PHE A 250 0.86 -10.37 -8.85
CA PHE A 250 1.07 -9.86 -10.20
C PHE A 250 1.86 -10.90 -10.98
N SER A 251 1.42 -11.23 -12.19
CA SER A 251 2.17 -12.09 -13.10
C SER A 251 1.96 -11.68 -14.55
N ILE A 252 3.04 -11.70 -15.31
CA ILE A 252 3.03 -11.59 -16.77
C ILE A 252 3.70 -12.85 -17.32
N VAL A 253 3.08 -13.49 -18.28
CA VAL A 253 3.62 -14.66 -18.98
C VAL A 253 3.63 -14.36 -20.47
N GLU A 254 4.80 -14.39 -21.07
CA GLU A 254 4.98 -14.18 -22.51
C GLU A 254 5.62 -15.42 -23.16
N ARG A 255 5.30 -15.68 -24.41
CA ARG A 255 5.92 -16.76 -25.18
C ARG A 255 6.58 -16.22 -26.42
N SER A 256 7.86 -16.52 -26.58
CA SER A 256 8.63 -16.22 -27.78
C SER A 256 9.47 -17.43 -28.18
N SER A 257 9.30 -17.92 -29.41
CA SER A 257 10.14 -19.00 -30.01
C SER A 257 10.30 -20.24 -29.10
N GLY A 258 9.21 -20.69 -28.45
CA GLY A 258 9.23 -21.87 -27.56
C GLY A 258 9.80 -21.61 -26.16
N THR A 259 10.12 -20.38 -25.86
CA THR A 259 10.56 -19.93 -24.53
C THR A 259 9.40 -19.23 -23.84
N LEU A 260 9.17 -19.52 -22.56
CA LEU A 260 8.29 -18.75 -21.69
C LEU A 260 9.14 -17.78 -20.86
N ASP A 261 8.83 -16.51 -20.95
CA ASP A 261 9.31 -15.48 -20.04
C ASP A 261 8.20 -15.22 -19.01
N ILE A 262 8.52 -15.46 -17.75
CA ILE A 262 7.59 -15.33 -16.62
C ILE A 262 8.12 -14.26 -15.70
N HIS A 263 7.31 -13.25 -15.41
CA HIS A 263 7.57 -12.21 -14.44
C HIS A 263 6.44 -12.22 -13.42
N LEU A 264 6.78 -12.35 -12.13
CA LEU A 264 5.79 -12.38 -11.07
C LEU A 264 6.29 -11.74 -9.79
N HIS A 265 5.33 -11.31 -8.96
CA HIS A 265 5.60 -10.83 -7.60
C HIS A 265 5.06 -11.83 -6.60
N THR A 266 5.95 -12.33 -5.74
CA THR A 266 5.62 -13.37 -4.77
C THR A 266 6.35 -13.17 -3.45
N ASP A 267 5.83 -13.75 -2.39
CA ASP A 267 6.51 -13.97 -1.11
C ASP A 267 7.02 -15.41 -0.96
N HIS A 268 6.65 -16.29 -1.91
CA HIS A 268 7.03 -17.70 -1.97
C HIS A 268 7.89 -18.01 -3.20
N VAL A 269 9.11 -17.44 -3.23
CA VAL A 269 10.03 -17.57 -4.36
C VAL A 269 10.31 -19.03 -4.71
N GLY A 270 10.46 -19.90 -3.70
CA GLY A 270 10.67 -21.33 -3.90
C GLY A 270 9.55 -21.97 -4.72
N ASN A 271 8.29 -21.70 -4.36
CA ASN A 271 7.13 -22.23 -5.06
C ASN A 271 7.08 -21.79 -6.54
N ALA A 272 7.49 -20.55 -6.81
CA ALA A 272 7.54 -20.03 -8.18
C ALA A 272 8.56 -20.80 -9.03
N ILE A 273 9.73 -21.08 -8.46
CA ILE A 273 10.79 -21.85 -9.11
C ILE A 273 10.36 -23.31 -9.31
N ASP A 274 9.80 -23.94 -8.29
CA ASP A 274 9.34 -25.33 -8.34
C ASP A 274 8.24 -25.53 -9.40
N GLN A 275 7.29 -24.64 -9.48
CA GLN A 275 6.25 -24.67 -10.52
C GLN A 275 6.85 -24.48 -11.92
N ALA A 276 7.78 -23.56 -12.09
CA ALA A 276 8.39 -23.27 -13.37
C ALA A 276 9.27 -24.44 -13.88
N LEU A 277 9.93 -25.19 -12.99
CA LEU A 277 10.67 -26.40 -13.32
C LEU A 277 9.78 -27.47 -13.94
N GLY A 278 8.51 -27.55 -13.56
CA GLY A 278 7.53 -28.47 -14.16
C GLY A 278 7.18 -28.15 -15.64
N TRP A 279 7.51 -26.97 -16.13
CA TRP A 279 7.22 -26.55 -17.52
C TRP A 279 8.43 -26.63 -18.46
N GLY A 280 9.63 -26.87 -17.91
CA GLY A 280 10.86 -27.05 -18.68
C GLY A 280 12.11 -26.55 -17.99
N PRO A 281 13.27 -26.61 -18.65
CA PRO A 281 14.54 -26.14 -18.10
C PRO A 281 14.52 -24.62 -17.84
N LEU A 282 14.89 -24.24 -16.60
CA LEU A 282 15.00 -22.84 -16.21
C LEU A 282 16.30 -22.20 -16.70
N HIS A 283 16.16 -20.98 -17.18
CA HIS A 283 17.27 -20.10 -17.54
C HIS A 283 17.00 -18.69 -17.03
N ASP A 284 18.08 -17.93 -16.81
CA ASP A 284 18.00 -16.50 -16.47
C ASP A 284 17.07 -16.20 -15.27
N VAL A 285 17.20 -17.00 -14.21
CA VAL A 285 16.45 -16.80 -12.95
C VAL A 285 16.96 -15.55 -12.24
N LYS A 286 16.11 -14.56 -12.05
CA LYS A 286 16.43 -13.34 -11.34
C LYS A 286 15.42 -13.09 -10.22
N ILE A 287 15.92 -12.86 -9.02
CA ILE A 287 15.12 -12.56 -7.83
C ILE A 287 15.56 -11.21 -7.29
N THR A 288 14.59 -10.33 -7.11
CA THR A 288 14.83 -8.97 -6.63
C THR A 288 13.94 -8.70 -5.42
N ASN A 289 14.52 -8.24 -4.32
CA ASN A 289 13.76 -7.75 -3.18
C ASN A 289 13.29 -6.32 -3.47
N MET A 290 11.99 -6.13 -3.68
CA MET A 290 11.42 -4.81 -4.01
C MET A 290 11.44 -3.82 -2.83
N SER A 291 11.70 -4.29 -1.60
CA SER A 291 11.84 -3.41 -0.43
C SER A 291 13.20 -2.72 -0.35
N GLU A 292 14.16 -3.16 -1.14
CA GLU A 292 15.47 -2.54 -1.26
C GLU A 292 15.49 -1.59 -2.46
N SER A 293 16.22 -0.47 -2.34
CA SER A 293 16.40 0.48 -3.43
C SER A 293 17.29 -0.16 -4.51
N HIS A 294 16.72 -0.55 -5.64
CA HIS A 294 17.45 -1.23 -6.70
C HIS A 294 17.77 -0.29 -7.85
N GLN A 295 19.06 -0.15 -8.12
CA GLN A 295 19.56 0.21 -9.44
C GLN A 295 19.70 -1.08 -10.26
N LEU A 296 18.68 -1.43 -11.06
CA LEU A 296 18.80 -2.53 -12.00
C LEU A 296 19.61 -2.07 -13.21
N PRO A 297 20.63 -2.85 -13.64
CA PRO A 297 21.32 -2.55 -14.88
C PRO A 297 20.34 -2.65 -16.06
N ALA A 298 20.32 -1.61 -16.90
CA ALA A 298 19.39 -1.47 -18.02
C ALA A 298 19.82 -2.31 -19.26
N HIS A 299 20.40 -3.50 -19.05
CA HIS A 299 21.10 -4.19 -20.13
C HIS A 299 20.21 -4.85 -21.19
N ASP A 300 18.89 -5.08 -20.91
CA ASP A 300 18.00 -5.77 -21.85
C ASP A 300 16.62 -5.10 -22.00
N ALA A 301 16.54 -3.79 -21.78
CA ALA A 301 15.28 -3.09 -21.96
C ALA A 301 14.89 -3.02 -23.44
N LEU A 302 13.66 -3.42 -23.76
CA LEU A 302 13.11 -3.38 -25.11
C LEU A 302 12.93 -1.94 -25.61
N MET A 303 12.68 -1.01 -24.69
CA MET A 303 12.47 0.41 -24.98
C MET A 303 13.39 1.29 -24.14
N LYS A 304 13.77 2.45 -24.66
CA LYS A 304 14.52 3.46 -23.89
C LYS A 304 13.64 4.10 -22.82
N VAL A 305 12.42 4.43 -23.19
CA VAL A 305 11.43 5.05 -22.30
C VAL A 305 10.05 4.48 -22.58
N ALA A 306 9.25 4.27 -21.53
CA ALA A 306 7.86 3.84 -21.62
C ALA A 306 6.95 4.76 -20.81
N ALA A 307 5.74 5.01 -21.31
CA ALA A 307 4.68 5.66 -20.55
C ALA A 307 3.83 4.61 -19.83
N LEU A 308 3.71 4.72 -18.50
CA LEU A 308 2.90 3.85 -17.67
C LEU A 308 1.68 4.63 -17.16
N ALA A 309 0.49 4.09 -17.39
CA ALA A 309 -0.78 4.67 -16.94
C ALA A 309 -1.65 3.63 -16.22
N VAL A 310 -2.70 4.10 -15.53
CA VAL A 310 -3.67 3.26 -14.83
C VAL A 310 -4.99 3.29 -15.59
N ALA A 311 -5.54 2.13 -15.88
CA ALA A 311 -6.86 1.95 -16.48
C ALA A 311 -7.78 1.24 -15.48
N ARG A 312 -9.01 1.74 -15.30
CA ARG A 312 -10.01 1.15 -14.41
C ARG A 312 -10.84 0.04 -15.09
N ASN A 313 -10.91 0.08 -16.41
CA ASN A 313 -11.64 -0.88 -17.23
C ASN A 313 -11.05 -1.00 -18.64
N ALA A 314 -11.55 -1.94 -19.42
CA ALA A 314 -11.05 -2.22 -20.77
C ALA A 314 -11.20 -1.03 -21.73
N ALA A 315 -12.26 -0.22 -21.61
CA ALA A 315 -12.48 0.94 -22.48
C ALA A 315 -11.45 2.02 -22.20
N GLU A 316 -11.17 2.32 -20.94
CA GLU A 316 -10.10 3.25 -20.55
C GLU A 316 -8.73 2.73 -20.98
N ALA A 317 -8.49 1.42 -20.87
CA ALA A 317 -7.24 0.80 -21.30
C ALA A 317 -6.99 1.07 -22.79
N GLN A 318 -7.99 0.85 -23.65
CA GLN A 318 -7.87 1.11 -25.08
C GLN A 318 -7.58 2.58 -25.37
N ILE A 319 -8.31 3.50 -24.74
CA ILE A 319 -8.13 4.95 -24.95
C ILE A 319 -6.72 5.39 -24.53
N LEU A 320 -6.19 4.88 -23.41
CA LEU A 320 -4.85 5.22 -22.94
C LEU A 320 -3.76 4.63 -23.85
N GLN A 321 -3.95 3.42 -24.38
CA GLN A 321 -3.04 2.81 -25.34
C GLN A 321 -2.99 3.63 -26.64
N ASP A 322 -4.16 3.98 -27.18
CA ASP A 322 -4.27 4.80 -28.38
C ASP A 322 -3.67 6.20 -28.20
N ALA A 323 -3.67 6.71 -26.96
CA ALA A 323 -3.03 7.96 -26.60
C ALA A 323 -1.51 7.87 -26.43
N GLY A 324 -0.92 6.67 -26.37
CA GLY A 324 0.54 6.48 -26.27
C GLY A 324 1.03 5.79 -24.98
N ALA A 325 0.13 5.27 -24.12
CA ALA A 325 0.54 4.47 -22.99
C ALA A 325 1.19 3.16 -23.47
N SER A 326 2.41 2.89 -23.01
CA SER A 326 3.16 1.68 -23.36
C SER A 326 2.86 0.54 -22.38
N ILE A 327 2.53 0.87 -21.13
CA ILE A 327 2.25 -0.06 -20.06
C ILE A 327 1.00 0.41 -19.32
N LEU A 328 0.09 -0.52 -19.09
CA LEU A 328 -1.12 -0.28 -18.30
C LEU A 328 -1.10 -1.10 -17.02
N VAL A 329 -1.44 -0.43 -15.92
CA VAL A 329 -1.72 -1.08 -14.65
C VAL A 329 -3.22 -1.11 -14.45
N SER A 330 -3.75 -2.28 -14.13
CA SER A 330 -5.19 -2.42 -13.89
C SER A 330 -5.56 -1.84 -12.54
N GLY A 331 -6.46 -0.88 -12.55
CA GLY A 331 -7.25 -0.46 -11.39
C GLY A 331 -8.65 -1.05 -11.48
N SER A 332 -9.54 -0.64 -10.60
CA SER A 332 -10.97 -0.87 -10.70
C SER A 332 -11.74 0.40 -10.30
N GLU A 333 -13.02 0.45 -10.57
CA GLU A 333 -13.88 1.55 -10.10
C GLU A 333 -13.94 1.60 -8.57
N GLU A 334 -13.74 0.45 -7.91
CA GLU A 334 -13.81 0.29 -6.47
C GLU A 334 -12.47 0.45 -5.75
N SER A 335 -11.34 0.39 -6.48
CA SER A 335 -10.01 0.43 -5.85
C SER A 335 -8.92 0.93 -6.80
N SER A 336 -8.15 1.90 -6.33
CA SER A 336 -6.90 2.29 -6.99
C SER A 336 -5.88 1.14 -6.96
N PRO A 337 -4.91 1.10 -7.90
CA PRO A 337 -3.79 0.19 -7.79
C PRO A 337 -2.96 0.51 -6.53
N SER A 338 -2.31 -0.52 -6.00
CA SER A 338 -1.36 -0.34 -4.90
C SER A 338 -0.02 0.21 -5.40
N VAL A 339 0.78 0.72 -4.47
CA VAL A 339 2.16 1.12 -4.76
C VAL A 339 2.96 -0.05 -5.34
N SER A 340 2.77 -1.28 -4.82
CA SER A 340 3.48 -2.46 -5.32
C SER A 340 3.12 -2.82 -6.77
N GLU A 341 1.87 -2.63 -7.19
CA GLU A 341 1.44 -2.87 -8.56
C GLU A 341 2.09 -1.87 -9.53
N ILE A 342 2.17 -0.58 -9.16
CA ILE A 342 2.87 0.43 -9.96
C ILE A 342 4.38 0.15 -10.02
N VAL A 343 5.00 -0.11 -8.86
CA VAL A 343 6.42 -0.43 -8.78
C VAL A 343 6.75 -1.67 -9.61
N GLY A 344 5.90 -2.68 -9.53
CA GLY A 344 6.07 -3.91 -10.27
C GLY A 344 6.01 -3.73 -11.77
N ALA A 345 5.05 -2.97 -12.25
CA ALA A 345 4.95 -2.67 -13.68
C ALA A 345 6.20 -1.93 -14.21
N ALA A 346 6.78 -1.03 -13.42
CA ALA A 346 8.02 -0.36 -13.76
C ALA A 346 9.29 -1.25 -13.59
N HIS A 347 9.20 -2.33 -12.81
CA HIS A 347 10.25 -3.35 -12.71
C HIS A 347 10.17 -4.45 -13.78
N SER A 348 9.23 -4.36 -14.71
CA SER A 348 9.10 -5.32 -15.81
C SER A 348 10.29 -5.33 -16.78
N ASP A 349 11.23 -4.39 -16.64
CA ASP A 349 12.40 -4.16 -17.52
C ASP A 349 12.05 -4.00 -19.01
N LEU A 350 10.78 -3.68 -19.29
CA LEU A 350 10.34 -3.35 -20.65
C LEU A 350 10.96 -2.04 -21.14
N ALA A 351 11.32 -1.16 -20.22
CA ALA A 351 12.00 0.08 -20.54
C ALA A 351 13.13 0.40 -19.55
N SER A 352 14.14 1.15 -20.02
CA SER A 352 15.23 1.64 -19.17
C SER A 352 14.76 2.73 -18.20
N SER A 353 13.76 3.51 -18.59
CA SER A 353 13.16 4.56 -17.80
C SER A 353 11.66 4.68 -18.09
N TYR A 354 10.92 5.32 -17.18
CA TYR A 354 9.47 5.39 -17.24
C TYR A 354 8.94 6.80 -16.98
N VAL A 355 7.84 7.14 -17.65
CA VAL A 355 7.00 8.28 -17.28
C VAL A 355 5.71 7.70 -16.68
N LEU A 356 5.50 7.93 -15.40
CA LEU A 356 4.27 7.50 -14.71
C LEU A 356 3.22 8.61 -14.84
N VAL A 357 2.10 8.28 -15.47
CA VAL A 357 0.99 9.22 -15.72
C VAL A 357 -0.19 8.84 -14.83
N SER A 358 -0.52 9.70 -13.85
CA SER A 358 -1.73 9.47 -13.05
C SER A 358 -2.97 9.90 -13.83
N SER A 359 -4.03 9.11 -13.78
CA SER A 359 -5.31 9.41 -14.42
C SER A 359 -6.38 9.95 -13.46
N SER A 360 -5.99 10.24 -12.22
CA SER A 360 -6.88 10.78 -11.19
C SER A 360 -6.09 11.49 -10.09
N GLY A 361 -6.67 12.52 -9.51
CA GLY A 361 -6.14 13.20 -8.32
C GLY A 361 -5.93 12.26 -7.13
N ASP A 362 -6.77 11.22 -6.99
CA ASP A 362 -6.68 10.21 -5.92
C ASP A 362 -5.44 9.31 -6.01
N TYR A 363 -4.77 9.25 -7.15
CA TYR A 363 -3.59 8.40 -7.34
C TYR A 363 -2.27 9.15 -7.12
N LYS A 364 -2.29 10.47 -6.95
CA LYS A 364 -1.09 11.30 -6.88
C LYS A 364 -0.09 10.85 -5.84
N LEU A 365 -0.55 10.53 -4.63
CA LEU A 365 0.36 10.09 -3.56
C LEU A 365 0.89 8.69 -3.81
N VAL A 366 0.10 7.78 -4.40
CA VAL A 366 0.55 6.44 -4.80
C VAL A 366 1.69 6.56 -5.81
N PHE A 367 1.55 7.40 -6.83
CA PHE A 367 2.59 7.64 -7.85
C PHE A 367 3.83 8.32 -7.26
N ARG A 368 3.66 9.31 -6.37
CA ARG A 368 4.78 9.92 -5.64
C ARG A 368 5.53 8.90 -4.78
N GLN A 369 4.81 7.99 -4.12
CA GLN A 369 5.42 6.93 -3.32
C GLN A 369 6.14 5.91 -4.21
N ALA A 370 5.56 5.50 -5.33
CA ALA A 370 6.21 4.64 -6.31
C ALA A 370 7.51 5.27 -6.85
N LYS A 371 7.52 6.58 -7.19
CA LYS A 371 8.74 7.29 -7.59
C LYS A 371 9.82 7.26 -6.52
N ARG A 372 9.48 7.40 -5.24
CA ARG A 372 10.46 7.30 -4.13
C ARG A 372 11.15 5.94 -4.09
N LEU A 373 10.42 4.86 -4.40
CA LEU A 373 10.96 3.50 -4.43
C LEU A 373 11.75 3.21 -5.71
N LEU A 374 11.33 3.78 -6.85
CA LEU A 374 11.95 3.55 -8.17
C LEU A 374 13.12 4.49 -8.49
N GLY A 375 13.23 5.59 -7.74
CA GLY A 375 14.34 6.55 -7.87
C GLY A 375 14.35 7.32 -9.18
N SER A 376 15.57 7.54 -9.72
CA SER A 376 15.81 8.36 -10.92
C SER A 376 15.34 7.74 -12.24
N ARG A 377 14.98 6.46 -12.25
CA ARG A 377 14.46 5.77 -13.46
C ARG A 377 13.07 6.26 -13.87
N VAL A 378 12.41 7.04 -13.05
CA VAL A 378 10.99 7.37 -13.20
C VAL A 378 10.77 8.86 -13.11
N GLU A 379 9.99 9.42 -14.05
CA GLU A 379 9.43 10.75 -13.96
C GLU A 379 7.90 10.68 -13.79
N LEU A 380 7.32 11.73 -13.19
CA LEU A 380 5.88 11.80 -12.90
C LEU A 380 5.18 12.84 -13.75
N VAL A 381 4.02 12.49 -14.27
CA VAL A 381 3.03 13.42 -14.81
C VAL A 381 1.74 13.21 -14.01
N LEU A 382 1.46 14.13 -13.10
CA LEU A 382 0.32 14.04 -12.20
C LEU A 382 -0.84 14.87 -12.74
N THR A 383 -1.89 14.21 -13.18
CA THR A 383 -3.10 14.87 -13.69
C THR A 383 -4.27 14.78 -12.72
N GLU A 384 -5.26 15.64 -12.89
CA GLU A 384 -6.45 15.66 -12.03
C GLU A 384 -7.55 14.74 -12.56
N SER A 385 -7.58 14.52 -13.86
CA SER A 385 -8.64 13.76 -14.52
C SER A 385 -8.08 12.78 -15.56
N PHE A 386 -8.94 11.84 -15.96
CA PHE A 386 -8.66 10.91 -17.04
C PHE A 386 -8.39 11.62 -18.38
N ASN A 387 -9.18 12.67 -18.69
CA ASN A 387 -9.02 13.43 -19.93
C ASN A 387 -7.67 14.16 -19.98
N ASP A 388 -7.21 14.70 -18.85
CA ASP A 388 -5.90 15.34 -18.76
C ASP A 388 -4.78 14.33 -18.98
N ALA A 389 -4.92 13.11 -18.44
CA ALA A 389 -3.96 12.03 -18.67
C ALA A 389 -3.90 11.63 -20.15
N VAL A 390 -5.03 11.51 -20.82
CA VAL A 390 -5.10 11.24 -22.26
C VAL A 390 -4.45 12.37 -23.06
N ALA A 391 -4.71 13.63 -22.73
CA ALA A 391 -4.09 14.78 -23.39
C ALA A 391 -2.57 14.80 -23.19
N ALA A 392 -2.10 14.49 -22.00
CA ALA A 392 -0.67 14.37 -21.70
C ALA A 392 -0.01 13.24 -22.49
N LEU A 393 -0.61 12.04 -22.51
CA LEU A 393 -0.09 10.86 -23.22
C LEU A 393 0.06 11.08 -24.72
N LYS A 394 -0.86 11.83 -25.36
CA LYS A 394 -0.75 12.18 -26.80
C LYS A 394 0.52 12.95 -27.16
N LYS A 395 1.19 13.55 -26.17
CA LYS A 395 2.47 14.26 -26.37
C LYS A 395 3.69 13.38 -26.10
N PHE A 396 3.48 12.15 -25.61
CA PHE A 396 4.57 11.21 -25.34
C PHE A 396 5.29 10.82 -26.63
N SER A 397 6.62 10.78 -26.57
CA SER A 397 7.46 10.33 -27.69
C SER A 397 8.56 9.40 -27.19
N ALA A 398 8.65 8.21 -27.77
CA ALA A 398 9.72 7.24 -27.46
C ALA A 398 11.14 7.76 -27.84
N GLY A 399 11.24 8.80 -28.65
CA GLY A 399 12.49 9.43 -29.03
C GLY A 399 13.10 10.36 -27.96
N PHE A 400 12.31 10.79 -27.00
CA PHE A 400 12.75 11.67 -25.91
C PHE A 400 13.10 10.89 -24.64
N SER A 401 13.89 11.47 -23.76
CA SER A 401 14.15 10.93 -22.42
C SER A 401 12.88 11.00 -21.54
N ALA A 402 12.87 10.28 -20.42
CA ALA A 402 11.75 10.35 -19.47
C ALA A 402 11.54 11.78 -18.92
N LEU A 403 12.62 12.52 -18.67
CA LEU A 403 12.56 13.89 -18.17
C LEU A 403 12.00 14.86 -19.24
N GLU A 404 12.45 14.76 -20.49
CA GLU A 404 11.93 15.57 -21.59
C GLU A 404 10.45 15.31 -21.82
N ASN A 405 10.04 14.04 -21.90
CA ASN A 405 8.64 13.66 -21.98
C ASN A 405 7.82 14.24 -20.83
N ALA A 406 8.26 14.07 -19.58
CA ALA A 406 7.55 14.59 -18.43
C ALA A 406 7.37 16.11 -18.47
N ASN A 407 8.38 16.85 -18.93
CA ASN A 407 8.30 18.31 -19.06
C ASN A 407 7.32 18.74 -20.16
N ILE A 408 7.30 18.05 -21.30
CA ILE A 408 6.36 18.32 -22.40
C ILE A 408 4.92 17.99 -21.98
N MET A 409 4.73 16.87 -21.31
CA MET A 409 3.43 16.37 -20.88
C MET A 409 2.80 17.19 -19.75
N ARG A 410 3.60 17.79 -18.85
CA ARG A 410 3.13 18.65 -17.75
C ARG A 410 2.61 20.01 -18.24
N ASN A 411 3.07 20.48 -19.40
CA ASN A 411 2.68 21.76 -20.00
C ASN A 411 1.44 21.62 -20.91
N SER A 412 0.58 20.66 -20.63
CA SER A 412 -0.63 20.36 -21.41
C SER A 412 -1.88 21.00 -20.86
#